data_22b6c0d371bca2e53a3234f4220d983e
#
_entry.id   22b6c0d371bca2e53a3234f4220d983e
#
_cell.length_a   1.000
_cell.length_b   1.000
_cell.length_c   1.000
_cell.angle_alpha   90.00
_cell.angle_beta   90.00
_cell.angle_gamma   90.00
#
_symmetry.space_group_name_H-M   'P 1'
#
loop_
_entity.id
_entity.type
_entity.pdbx_description
1 polymer ?
#
loop_
_entity_poly.entity_id
_entity_poly.type
_entity_poly.pdbx_seq_one_letter_code
_entity_poly.pdbx_strand_id
1 'polypeptide(L)'
;MGRLGGALGLALQTKRWPVRIHSRTNEGRERAESLGLKTAAPADLKRARVILLCVPDAAVPAVAQALSTTLPRTAALVHTAGALSLDALGTAKGRSRGSFHPLCAVSSPRDSLVGSTVAVSTPSRTLREVLRHMAADAGLRVIEVPEAHRAAYHAGAVLSAGGLVSLADAAVAALGAAGIPPTDALAALLPLMHSALRGLETRGLAGGLTGPIVRGDSGVVAAHLEALPADVAPLYRLLSRRALGLAGDRLEPTSRAALERLLKPSG
;
A
#
# COMPACT_ATOMS: atom_id res chain seq x y z
N MET A 1 -18.78 -6.98 6.01
CA MET A 1 -18.03 -6.38 4.88
C MET A 1 -16.91 -5.51 5.41
N GLY A 2 -15.69 -5.63 4.84
CA GLY A 2 -14.53 -4.83 5.20
C GLY A 2 -14.47 -3.48 4.46
N ARG A 3 -13.51 -2.62 4.83
CA ARG A 3 -13.30 -1.28 4.26
C ARG A 3 -13.05 -1.33 2.75
N LEU A 4 -12.07 -2.10 2.30
CA LEU A 4 -11.71 -2.22 0.88
C LEU A 4 -12.86 -2.78 0.03
N GLY A 5 -13.54 -3.85 0.51
CA GLY A 5 -14.68 -4.42 -0.21
C GLY A 5 -15.84 -3.42 -0.36
N GLY A 6 -16.03 -2.55 0.63
CA GLY A 6 -17.00 -1.46 0.55
C GLY A 6 -16.59 -0.39 -0.47
N ALA A 7 -15.36 0.10 -0.41
CA ALA A 7 -14.85 1.12 -1.32
C ALA A 7 -14.88 0.66 -2.79
N LEU A 8 -14.42 -0.56 -3.07
CA LEU A 8 -14.52 -1.16 -4.41
C LEU A 8 -15.98 -1.35 -4.85
N GLY A 9 -16.83 -1.84 -3.93
CA GLY A 9 -18.26 -2.03 -4.22
C GLY A 9 -18.94 -0.74 -4.62
N LEU A 10 -18.73 0.35 -3.87
CA LEU A 10 -19.28 1.67 -4.18
C LEU A 10 -18.72 2.22 -5.48
N ALA A 11 -17.41 2.16 -5.69
CA ALA A 11 -16.77 2.67 -6.91
C ALA A 11 -17.32 1.98 -8.17
N LEU A 12 -17.47 0.66 -8.15
CA LEU A 12 -18.00 -0.09 -9.29
C LEU A 12 -19.51 0.09 -9.47
N GLN A 13 -20.27 0.22 -8.37
CA GLN A 13 -21.72 0.44 -8.45
C GLN A 13 -22.06 1.76 -9.15
N THR A 14 -21.28 2.83 -8.93
CA THR A 14 -21.48 4.13 -9.61
C THR A 14 -21.36 4.01 -11.14
N LYS A 15 -20.63 3.03 -11.63
CA LYS A 15 -20.44 2.71 -13.06
C LYS A 15 -21.37 1.60 -13.54
N ARG A 16 -22.45 1.32 -12.80
CA ARG A 16 -23.50 0.36 -13.12
C ARG A 16 -23.03 -1.11 -13.23
N TRP A 17 -21.89 -1.44 -12.60
CA TRP A 17 -21.53 -2.85 -12.46
C TRP A 17 -22.56 -3.56 -11.57
N PRO A 18 -22.96 -4.81 -11.90
CA PRO A 18 -23.92 -5.56 -11.12
C PRO A 18 -23.27 -6.12 -9.84
N VAL A 19 -22.78 -5.22 -9.00
CA VAL A 19 -22.07 -5.57 -7.76
C VAL A 19 -23.04 -6.08 -6.70
N ARG A 20 -22.64 -7.15 -6.03
CA ARG A 20 -23.33 -7.68 -4.84
C ARG A 20 -22.29 -8.03 -3.79
N ILE A 21 -22.60 -7.77 -2.54
CA ILE A 21 -21.71 -8.05 -1.40
C ILE A 21 -22.18 -9.33 -0.69
N HIS A 22 -21.32 -10.33 -0.65
CA HIS A 22 -21.52 -11.48 0.22
C HIS A 22 -20.72 -11.30 1.52
N SER A 23 -21.39 -11.44 2.66
CA SER A 23 -20.76 -11.42 4.00
C SER A 23 -21.29 -12.57 4.83
N ARG A 24 -20.40 -13.24 5.58
CA ARG A 24 -20.78 -14.33 6.48
C ARG A 24 -21.56 -13.83 7.71
N THR A 25 -21.30 -12.59 8.15
CA THR A 25 -21.90 -12.02 9.35
C THR A 25 -23.07 -11.10 9.01
N ASN A 26 -24.06 -11.03 9.90
CA ASN A 26 -25.18 -10.10 9.76
C ASN A 26 -24.70 -8.64 9.74
N GLU A 27 -23.84 -8.26 10.69
CA GLU A 27 -23.22 -6.93 10.73
C GLU A 27 -22.56 -6.53 9.41
N GLY A 28 -21.89 -7.48 8.76
CA GLY A 28 -21.27 -7.22 7.46
C GLY A 28 -22.28 -7.02 6.34
N ARG A 29 -23.46 -7.65 6.42
CA ARG A 29 -24.57 -7.44 5.49
C ARG A 29 -25.23 -6.08 5.73
N GLU A 30 -25.60 -5.80 6.97
CA GLU A 30 -26.18 -4.52 7.41
C GLU A 30 -25.29 -3.33 7.03
N ARG A 31 -23.98 -3.47 7.23
CA ARG A 31 -23.01 -2.46 6.79
C ARG A 31 -22.99 -2.27 5.27
N ALA A 32 -23.17 -3.31 4.48
CA ALA A 32 -23.26 -3.18 3.04
C ALA A 32 -24.54 -2.43 2.64
N GLU A 33 -25.67 -2.80 3.24
CA GLU A 33 -26.98 -2.19 3.00
C GLU A 33 -27.03 -0.71 3.43
N SER A 34 -26.42 -0.37 4.57
CA SER A 34 -26.31 1.03 5.03
C SER A 34 -25.49 1.93 4.10
N LEU A 35 -24.67 1.31 3.22
CA LEU A 35 -23.93 1.99 2.16
C LEU A 35 -24.69 2.01 0.81
N GLY A 36 -25.88 1.42 0.75
CA GLY A 36 -26.65 1.29 -0.50
C GLY A 36 -26.14 0.19 -1.42
N LEU A 37 -25.28 -0.72 -0.93
CA LEU A 37 -24.79 -1.87 -1.69
C LEU A 37 -25.76 -3.05 -1.56
N LYS A 38 -26.07 -3.70 -2.68
CA LYS A 38 -26.91 -4.89 -2.67
C LYS A 38 -26.16 -6.08 -2.07
N THR A 39 -26.80 -6.80 -1.17
CA THR A 39 -26.27 -8.05 -0.61
C THR A 39 -26.56 -9.24 -1.52
N ALA A 40 -25.77 -10.30 -1.38
CA ALA A 40 -25.89 -11.57 -2.09
C ALA A 40 -26.17 -12.72 -1.13
N ALA A 41 -27.18 -13.51 -1.41
CA ALA A 41 -27.34 -14.82 -0.81
C ALA A 41 -26.30 -15.82 -1.37
N PRO A 42 -26.00 -16.93 -0.68
CA PRO A 42 -25.08 -17.95 -1.19
C PRO A 42 -25.43 -18.47 -2.58
N ALA A 43 -26.72 -18.56 -2.93
CA ALA A 43 -27.18 -18.98 -4.26
C ALA A 43 -26.82 -17.99 -5.37
N ASP A 44 -26.75 -16.70 -5.07
CA ASP A 44 -26.37 -15.65 -6.04
C ASP A 44 -24.92 -15.76 -6.49
N LEU A 45 -24.05 -16.29 -5.65
CA LEU A 45 -22.62 -16.47 -5.97
C LEU A 45 -22.43 -17.37 -7.20
N LYS A 46 -23.34 -18.32 -7.43
CA LYS A 46 -23.29 -19.21 -8.60
C LYS A 46 -23.49 -18.50 -9.94
N ARG A 47 -24.04 -17.27 -9.93
CA ARG A 47 -24.26 -16.43 -11.12
C ARG A 47 -23.12 -15.43 -11.34
N ALA A 48 -22.21 -15.29 -10.38
CA ALA A 48 -21.11 -14.35 -10.48
C ALA A 48 -20.07 -14.82 -11.51
N ARG A 49 -19.61 -13.90 -12.36
CA ARG A 49 -18.49 -14.16 -13.28
C ARG A 49 -17.14 -13.93 -12.64
N VAL A 50 -17.06 -12.99 -11.72
CA VAL A 50 -15.86 -12.66 -10.95
C VAL A 50 -16.22 -12.51 -9.48
N ILE A 51 -15.47 -13.14 -8.61
CA ILE A 51 -15.60 -13.02 -7.16
C ILE A 51 -14.32 -12.42 -6.62
N LEU A 52 -14.42 -11.21 -6.04
CA LEU A 52 -13.32 -10.54 -5.34
C LEU A 52 -13.31 -10.96 -3.87
N LEU A 53 -12.23 -11.58 -3.43
CA LEU A 53 -12.00 -11.96 -2.05
C LEU A 53 -11.36 -10.78 -1.28
N CYS A 54 -12.21 -9.93 -0.72
CA CYS A 54 -11.81 -8.80 0.14
C CYS A 54 -11.84 -9.23 1.62
N VAL A 55 -11.09 -10.26 1.95
CA VAL A 55 -10.97 -10.85 3.29
C VAL A 55 -9.52 -10.70 3.78
N PRO A 56 -9.23 -10.88 5.08
CA PRO A 56 -7.86 -10.91 5.58
C PRO A 56 -7.03 -11.95 4.82
N ASP A 57 -5.77 -11.65 4.55
CA ASP A 57 -4.87 -12.47 3.72
C ASP A 57 -4.82 -13.93 4.19
N ALA A 58 -4.72 -14.16 5.50
CA ALA A 58 -4.71 -15.49 6.10
C ALA A 58 -6.01 -16.30 5.84
N ALA A 59 -7.13 -15.63 5.55
CA ALA A 59 -8.40 -16.29 5.27
C ALA A 59 -8.58 -16.64 3.79
N VAL A 60 -7.80 -16.06 2.88
CA VAL A 60 -7.97 -16.24 1.43
C VAL A 60 -7.95 -17.72 1.03
N PRO A 61 -6.98 -18.57 1.45
CA PRO A 61 -6.95 -19.98 1.03
C PRO A 61 -8.20 -20.76 1.44
N ALA A 62 -8.64 -20.63 2.69
CA ALA A 62 -9.80 -21.35 3.20
C ALA A 62 -11.10 -20.89 2.49
N VAL A 63 -11.26 -19.59 2.27
CA VAL A 63 -12.43 -19.05 1.55
C VAL A 63 -12.41 -19.48 0.08
N ALA A 64 -11.28 -19.45 -0.58
CA ALA A 64 -11.14 -19.89 -1.96
C ALA A 64 -11.46 -21.38 -2.10
N GLN A 65 -10.98 -22.21 -1.18
CA GLN A 65 -11.28 -23.65 -1.16
C GLN A 65 -12.78 -23.90 -1.00
N ALA A 66 -13.44 -23.28 -0.03
CA ALA A 66 -14.88 -23.41 0.20
C ALA A 66 -15.70 -22.97 -1.03
N LEU A 67 -15.30 -21.88 -1.67
CA LEU A 67 -15.97 -21.39 -2.87
C LEU A 67 -15.72 -22.31 -4.08
N SER A 68 -14.56 -22.92 -4.19
CA SER A 68 -14.19 -23.80 -5.31
C SER A 68 -15.06 -25.05 -5.42
N THR A 69 -15.64 -25.51 -4.31
CA THR A 69 -16.56 -26.67 -4.28
C THR A 69 -17.98 -26.31 -4.67
N THR A 70 -18.38 -25.06 -4.53
CA THR A 70 -19.79 -24.62 -4.68
C THR A 70 -20.04 -23.81 -5.95
N LEU A 71 -19.00 -23.16 -6.49
CA LEU A 71 -19.11 -22.27 -7.62
C LEU A 71 -18.88 -22.98 -8.96
N PRO A 72 -19.52 -22.55 -10.05
CA PRO A 72 -19.21 -23.03 -11.38
C PRO A 72 -17.76 -22.67 -11.76
N ARG A 73 -17.12 -23.53 -12.58
CA ARG A 73 -15.73 -23.29 -13.02
C ARG A 73 -15.55 -22.01 -13.85
N THR A 74 -16.64 -21.51 -14.43
CA THR A 74 -16.66 -20.26 -15.18
C THR A 74 -16.51 -19.01 -14.30
N ALA A 75 -16.77 -19.11 -13.00
CA ALA A 75 -16.56 -18.02 -12.06
C ALA A 75 -15.06 -17.86 -11.73
N ALA A 76 -14.49 -16.72 -12.05
CA ALA A 76 -13.12 -16.39 -11.69
C ALA A 76 -13.01 -16.03 -10.19
N LEU A 77 -11.94 -16.50 -9.54
CA LEU A 77 -11.59 -16.08 -8.18
C LEU A 77 -10.43 -15.07 -8.22
N VAL A 78 -10.60 -13.98 -7.53
CA VAL A 78 -9.61 -12.89 -7.48
C VAL A 78 -9.43 -12.45 -6.03
N HIS A 79 -8.20 -12.46 -5.50
CA HIS A 79 -7.94 -11.91 -4.18
C HIS A 79 -7.44 -10.46 -4.26
N THR A 80 -7.61 -9.73 -3.16
CA THR A 80 -7.12 -8.35 -3.04
C THR A 80 -5.86 -8.23 -2.16
N ALA A 81 -5.26 -9.35 -1.78
CA ALA A 81 -4.03 -9.40 -1.00
C ALA A 81 -2.82 -8.91 -1.79
N GLY A 82 -1.94 -8.15 -1.16
CA GLY A 82 -0.74 -7.61 -1.80
C GLY A 82 0.38 -8.64 -1.94
N ALA A 83 0.62 -9.44 -0.91
CA ALA A 83 1.74 -10.39 -0.84
C ALA A 83 1.42 -11.79 -1.34
N LEU A 84 0.15 -12.23 -1.29
CA LEU A 84 -0.21 -13.60 -1.64
C LEU A 84 -0.03 -13.88 -3.13
N SER A 85 0.51 -15.06 -3.45
CA SER A 85 0.52 -15.58 -4.82
C SER A 85 -0.87 -16.08 -5.22
N LEU A 86 -1.08 -16.29 -6.53
CA LEU A 86 -2.32 -16.87 -7.05
C LEU A 86 -2.57 -18.30 -6.56
N ASP A 87 -1.57 -18.99 -6.05
CA ASP A 87 -1.71 -20.33 -5.49
C ASP A 87 -2.58 -20.37 -4.24
N ALA A 88 -2.67 -19.24 -3.51
CA ALA A 88 -3.61 -19.07 -2.41
C ALA A 88 -5.09 -19.27 -2.82
N LEU A 89 -5.40 -19.15 -4.12
CA LEU A 89 -6.74 -19.42 -4.68
C LEU A 89 -6.96 -20.88 -5.06
N GLY A 90 -5.98 -21.76 -4.81
CA GLY A 90 -6.02 -23.16 -5.18
C GLY A 90 -5.75 -23.42 -6.67
N THR A 91 -5.69 -24.70 -7.05
CA THR A 91 -5.29 -25.16 -8.39
C THR A 91 -6.41 -25.79 -9.17
N ALA A 92 -7.68 -25.45 -8.90
CA ALA A 92 -8.81 -26.05 -9.61
C ALA A 92 -8.65 -25.85 -11.14
N LYS A 93 -8.43 -26.97 -11.87
CA LYS A 93 -8.25 -26.94 -13.33
C LYS A 93 -9.44 -26.25 -14.01
N GLY A 94 -9.13 -25.32 -14.93
CA GLY A 94 -10.14 -24.61 -15.74
C GLY A 94 -10.76 -23.37 -15.06
N ARG A 95 -10.43 -23.04 -13.80
CA ARG A 95 -10.89 -21.81 -13.17
C ARG A 95 -9.88 -20.69 -13.38
N SER A 96 -10.34 -19.54 -13.86
CA SER A 96 -9.52 -18.33 -13.92
C SER A 96 -9.24 -17.80 -12.52
N ARG A 97 -7.97 -17.47 -12.27
CA ARG A 97 -7.47 -16.90 -11.00
C ARG A 97 -6.80 -15.57 -11.25
N GLY A 98 -6.91 -14.66 -10.33
CA GLY A 98 -6.25 -13.37 -10.43
C GLY A 98 -6.05 -12.69 -9.09
N SER A 99 -5.29 -11.62 -9.10
CA SER A 99 -5.20 -10.67 -8.01
C SER A 99 -5.55 -9.27 -8.49
N PHE A 100 -6.13 -8.48 -7.59
CA PHE A 100 -6.52 -7.09 -7.81
C PHE A 100 -6.27 -6.34 -6.51
N HIS A 101 -5.04 -5.83 -6.35
CA HIS A 101 -4.59 -5.19 -5.10
C HIS A 101 -4.48 -3.67 -5.29
N PRO A 102 -5.45 -2.87 -4.82
CA PRO A 102 -5.33 -1.42 -4.81
C PRO A 102 -4.19 -0.96 -3.88
N LEU A 103 -3.29 -0.12 -4.41
CA LEU A 103 -2.24 0.55 -3.64
C LEU A 103 -2.83 1.81 -3.02
N CYS A 104 -3.62 1.64 -1.97
CA CYS A 104 -4.19 2.73 -1.20
C CYS A 104 -4.44 2.30 0.25
N ALA A 105 -4.28 3.23 1.17
CA ALA A 105 -4.65 3.04 2.56
C ALA A 105 -6.16 3.35 2.70
N VAL A 106 -6.98 2.31 2.75
CA VAL A 106 -8.43 2.45 2.91
C VAL A 106 -8.79 2.45 4.39
N SER A 107 -9.13 3.60 4.92
CA SER A 107 -9.54 3.82 6.32
C SER A 107 -11.04 3.68 6.52
N SER A 108 -11.82 3.95 5.47
CA SER A 108 -13.28 3.87 5.45
C SER A 108 -13.78 3.20 4.16
N PRO A 109 -14.91 2.48 4.18
CA PRO A 109 -15.54 1.99 2.97
C PRO A 109 -16.06 3.10 2.03
N ARG A 110 -16.06 4.35 2.48
CA ARG A 110 -16.44 5.54 1.69
C ARG A 110 -15.24 6.27 1.08
N ASP A 111 -14.01 5.80 1.33
CA ASP A 111 -12.82 6.41 0.77
C ASP A 111 -12.83 6.28 -0.76
N SER A 112 -12.48 7.37 -1.43
CA SER A 112 -12.32 7.37 -2.88
C SER A 112 -11.07 6.59 -3.28
N LEU A 113 -11.22 5.74 -4.29
CA LEU A 113 -10.10 5.04 -4.92
C LEU A 113 -9.54 5.79 -6.13
N VAL A 114 -10.22 6.85 -6.56
CA VAL A 114 -9.86 7.60 -7.78
C VAL A 114 -8.44 8.16 -7.68
N GLY A 115 -7.68 7.96 -8.75
CA GLY A 115 -6.28 8.38 -8.84
C GLY A 115 -5.27 7.41 -8.24
N SER A 116 -5.73 6.43 -7.45
CA SER A 116 -4.85 5.39 -6.91
C SER A 116 -4.41 4.40 -8.00
N THR A 117 -3.46 3.54 -7.67
CA THR A 117 -2.98 2.47 -8.55
C THR A 117 -3.52 1.13 -8.08
N VAL A 118 -3.74 0.20 -8.99
CA VAL A 118 -4.06 -1.20 -8.68
C VAL A 118 -3.07 -2.14 -9.35
N ALA A 119 -2.51 -3.07 -8.59
CA ALA A 119 -1.71 -4.15 -9.13
C ALA A 119 -2.61 -5.31 -9.55
N VAL A 120 -2.47 -5.71 -10.81
CA VAL A 120 -3.21 -6.82 -11.40
C VAL A 120 -2.25 -7.92 -11.80
N SER A 121 -2.60 -9.17 -11.46
CA SER A 121 -1.90 -10.35 -11.93
C SER A 121 -2.91 -11.44 -12.26
N THR A 122 -2.81 -12.04 -13.44
CA THR A 122 -3.59 -13.21 -13.86
C THR A 122 -2.98 -13.83 -15.13
N PRO A 123 -2.93 -15.15 -15.24
CA PRO A 123 -2.57 -15.82 -16.49
C PRO A 123 -3.68 -15.77 -17.54
N SER A 124 -4.93 -15.50 -17.16
CA SER A 124 -6.08 -15.47 -18.06
C SER A 124 -6.20 -14.13 -18.78
N ARG A 125 -6.08 -14.12 -20.12
CA ARG A 125 -6.24 -12.91 -20.94
C ARG A 125 -7.62 -12.28 -20.75
N THR A 126 -8.69 -13.09 -20.81
CA THR A 126 -10.06 -12.60 -20.64
C THR A 126 -10.29 -11.98 -19.25
N LEU A 127 -9.77 -12.63 -18.18
CA LEU A 127 -9.88 -12.06 -16.84
C LEU A 127 -9.09 -10.75 -16.72
N ARG A 128 -7.92 -10.67 -17.34
CA ARG A 128 -7.09 -9.43 -17.34
C ARG A 128 -7.86 -8.25 -17.95
N GLU A 129 -8.55 -8.47 -19.06
CA GLU A 129 -9.38 -7.43 -19.70
C GLU A 129 -10.52 -6.98 -18.79
N VAL A 130 -11.19 -7.90 -18.10
CA VAL A 130 -12.25 -7.58 -17.12
C VAL A 130 -11.67 -6.77 -15.96
N LEU A 131 -10.54 -7.20 -15.38
CA LEU A 131 -9.92 -6.50 -14.25
C LEU A 131 -9.42 -5.10 -14.64
N ARG A 132 -8.91 -4.93 -15.87
CA ARG A 132 -8.53 -3.60 -16.39
C ARG A 132 -9.72 -2.68 -16.56
N HIS A 133 -10.86 -3.19 -17.09
CA HIS A 133 -12.10 -2.43 -17.15
C HIS A 133 -12.61 -2.04 -15.77
N MET A 134 -12.63 -2.98 -14.82
CA MET A 134 -13.00 -2.69 -13.43
C MET A 134 -12.11 -1.60 -12.82
N ALA A 135 -10.81 -1.65 -13.07
CA ALA A 135 -9.88 -0.65 -12.60
C ALA A 135 -10.17 0.74 -13.20
N ALA A 136 -10.34 0.81 -14.52
CA ALA A 136 -10.64 2.06 -15.21
C ALA A 136 -11.94 2.70 -14.69
N ASP A 137 -13.00 1.90 -14.53
CA ASP A 137 -14.28 2.37 -14.02
C ASP A 137 -14.22 2.79 -12.54
N ALA A 138 -13.37 2.16 -11.75
CA ALA A 138 -13.09 2.57 -10.37
C ALA A 138 -12.13 3.80 -10.28
N GLY A 139 -11.66 4.32 -11.40
CA GLY A 139 -10.71 5.44 -11.46
C GLY A 139 -9.29 5.08 -11.04
N LEU A 140 -8.92 3.80 -11.16
CA LEU A 140 -7.61 3.26 -10.78
C LEU A 140 -6.69 3.13 -12.01
N ARG A 141 -5.41 3.44 -11.83
CA ARG A 141 -4.37 3.14 -12.82
C ARG A 141 -3.87 1.71 -12.62
N VAL A 142 -3.73 0.96 -13.70
CA VAL A 142 -3.28 -0.45 -13.63
C VAL A 142 -1.76 -0.53 -13.77
N ILE A 143 -1.15 -1.32 -12.88
CA ILE A 143 0.19 -1.88 -13.08
C ILE A 143 0.11 -3.41 -13.08
N GLU A 144 0.96 -4.05 -13.85
CA GLU A 144 1.10 -5.50 -13.83
C GLU A 144 2.30 -5.90 -12.97
N VAL A 145 2.07 -6.82 -12.05
CA VAL A 145 3.12 -7.33 -11.15
C VAL A 145 3.28 -8.83 -11.41
N PRO A 146 4.45 -9.27 -11.90
CA PRO A 146 4.74 -10.68 -12.05
C PRO A 146 4.68 -11.41 -10.70
N GLU A 147 4.15 -12.63 -10.70
CA GLU A 147 3.97 -13.41 -9.46
C GLU A 147 5.28 -13.58 -8.67
N ALA A 148 6.41 -13.81 -9.35
CA ALA A 148 7.71 -13.96 -8.72
C ALA A 148 8.18 -12.70 -7.94
N HIS A 149 7.60 -11.53 -8.21
CA HIS A 149 8.02 -10.25 -7.62
C HIS A 149 7.01 -9.68 -6.62
N ARG A 150 5.94 -10.40 -6.29
CA ARG A 150 4.89 -9.92 -5.39
C ARG A 150 5.38 -9.53 -4.00
N ALA A 151 6.30 -10.30 -3.44
CA ALA A 151 6.86 -9.99 -2.11
C ALA A 151 7.59 -8.63 -2.11
N ALA A 152 8.45 -8.39 -3.10
CA ALA A 152 9.16 -7.11 -3.24
C ALA A 152 8.20 -5.95 -3.53
N TYR A 153 7.20 -6.17 -4.39
CA TYR A 153 6.14 -5.20 -4.67
C TYR A 153 5.40 -4.80 -3.38
N HIS A 154 4.95 -5.80 -2.61
CA HIS A 154 4.20 -5.54 -1.38
C HIS A 154 5.08 -4.87 -0.30
N ALA A 155 6.34 -5.27 -0.19
CA ALA A 155 7.31 -4.59 0.69
C ALA A 155 7.45 -3.10 0.34
N GLY A 156 7.49 -2.75 -0.96
CA GLY A 156 7.47 -1.36 -1.42
C GLY A 156 6.20 -0.62 -1.00
N ALA A 157 5.04 -1.26 -1.10
CA ALA A 157 3.77 -0.68 -0.65
C ALA A 157 3.76 -0.45 0.87
N VAL A 158 4.24 -1.43 1.66
CA VAL A 158 4.36 -1.31 3.12
C VAL A 158 5.31 -0.19 3.52
N LEU A 159 6.46 -0.07 2.85
CA LEU A 159 7.40 1.03 3.08
C LEU A 159 6.77 2.41 2.80
N SER A 160 5.92 2.49 1.77
CA SER A 160 5.28 3.77 1.39
C SER A 160 4.12 4.17 2.30
N ALA A 161 3.46 3.21 2.94
CA ALA A 161 2.29 3.47 3.81
C ALA A 161 2.66 3.31 5.29
N GLY A 162 2.77 2.07 5.78
CA GLY A 162 3.13 1.80 7.17
C GLY A 162 4.50 2.37 7.55
N GLY A 163 5.48 2.29 6.64
CA GLY A 163 6.81 2.86 6.82
C GLY A 163 6.78 4.38 6.99
N LEU A 164 5.89 5.08 6.27
CA LEU A 164 5.70 6.53 6.46
C LEU A 164 5.16 6.86 7.86
N VAL A 165 4.21 6.06 8.36
CA VAL A 165 3.67 6.24 9.73
C VAL A 165 4.76 5.98 10.77
N SER A 166 5.56 4.92 10.62
CA SER A 166 6.69 4.63 11.52
C SER A 166 7.77 5.71 11.48
N LEU A 167 8.01 6.31 10.30
CA LEU A 167 8.91 7.45 10.17
C LEU A 167 8.37 8.69 10.90
N ALA A 168 7.05 8.93 10.82
CA ALA A 168 6.43 10.02 11.57
C ALA A 168 6.56 9.83 13.09
N ASP A 169 6.37 8.60 13.58
CA ASP A 169 6.55 8.24 14.99
C ASP A 169 7.99 8.52 15.46
N ALA A 170 8.99 8.06 14.71
CA ALA A 170 10.40 8.34 15.01
C ALA A 170 10.72 9.85 15.00
N ALA A 171 10.11 10.62 14.08
CA ALA A 171 10.28 12.05 14.03
C ALA A 171 9.61 12.77 15.23
N VAL A 172 8.44 12.27 15.68
CA VAL A 172 7.79 12.75 16.91
C VAL A 172 8.69 12.48 18.14
N ALA A 173 9.28 11.28 18.24
CA ALA A 173 10.22 10.96 19.32
C ALA A 173 11.46 11.88 19.31
N ALA A 174 12.00 12.21 18.12
CA ALA A 174 13.10 13.16 17.99
C ALA A 174 12.72 14.57 18.47
N LEU A 175 11.54 15.08 18.14
CA LEU A 175 11.04 16.37 18.65
C LEU A 175 10.74 16.32 20.16
N GLY A 176 10.34 15.15 20.68
CA GLY A 176 10.18 14.90 22.11
C GLY A 176 11.51 15.09 22.88
N ALA A 177 12.63 14.67 22.30
CA ALA A 177 13.97 14.93 22.86
C ALA A 177 14.30 16.42 22.89
N ALA A 178 13.68 17.25 22.06
CA ALA A 178 13.78 18.71 22.10
C ALA A 178 12.73 19.36 23.03
N GLY A 179 11.96 18.56 23.80
CA GLY A 179 10.96 19.05 24.77
C GLY A 179 9.60 19.38 24.17
N ILE A 180 9.33 18.98 22.93
CA ILE A 180 8.04 19.24 22.26
C ILE A 180 7.04 18.09 22.56
N PRO A 181 5.83 18.38 23.08
CA PRO A 181 4.82 17.36 23.35
C PRO A 181 4.43 16.56 22.07
N PRO A 182 4.11 15.26 22.16
CA PRO A 182 3.83 14.43 20.98
C PRO A 182 2.69 14.95 20.07
N THR A 183 1.64 15.52 20.67
CA THR A 183 0.52 16.11 19.91
C THR A 183 0.96 17.30 19.05
N ASP A 184 1.78 18.19 19.64
CA ASP A 184 2.28 19.38 18.97
C ASP A 184 3.36 19.01 17.95
N ALA A 185 4.21 18.01 18.27
CA ALA A 185 5.20 17.47 17.37
C ALA A 185 4.58 16.93 16.09
N LEU A 186 3.55 16.09 16.21
CA LEU A 186 2.85 15.55 15.04
C LEU A 186 2.19 16.65 14.22
N ALA A 187 1.50 17.60 14.88
CA ALA A 187 0.85 18.72 14.22
C ALA A 187 1.85 19.60 13.43
N ALA A 188 3.05 19.83 13.98
CA ALA A 188 4.12 20.57 13.31
C ALA A 188 4.75 19.79 12.14
N LEU A 189 4.88 18.47 12.25
CA LEU A 189 5.52 17.63 11.23
C LEU A 189 4.65 17.37 10.02
N LEU A 190 3.33 17.27 10.16
CA LEU A 190 2.42 16.98 9.04
C LEU A 190 2.56 17.97 7.87
N PRO A 191 2.57 19.29 8.05
CA PRO A 191 2.80 20.25 6.95
C PRO A 191 4.15 20.05 6.26
N LEU A 192 5.20 19.73 7.03
CA LEU A 192 6.54 19.46 6.49
C LEU A 192 6.55 18.19 5.64
N MET A 193 5.89 17.12 6.10
CA MET A 193 5.73 15.87 5.32
C MET A 193 4.97 16.11 4.02
N HIS A 194 3.87 16.86 4.05
CA HIS A 194 3.14 17.25 2.85
C HIS A 194 4.02 18.07 1.88
N SER A 195 4.88 18.94 2.39
CA SER A 195 5.81 19.69 1.55
C SER A 195 6.85 18.78 0.88
N ALA A 196 7.36 17.77 1.61
CA ALA A 196 8.28 16.78 1.06
C ALA A 196 7.60 15.94 -0.04
N LEU A 197 6.34 15.50 0.17
CA LEU A 197 5.57 14.77 -0.85
C LEU A 197 5.37 15.61 -2.11
N ARG A 198 5.00 16.89 -1.99
CA ARG A 198 4.93 17.81 -3.15
C ARG A 198 6.30 17.96 -3.86
N GLY A 199 7.38 17.95 -3.11
CA GLY A 199 8.73 17.93 -3.68
C GLY A 199 9.00 16.68 -4.52
N LEU A 200 8.57 15.51 -4.04
CA LEU A 200 8.67 14.25 -4.79
C LEU A 200 7.80 14.25 -6.06
N GLU A 201 6.58 14.77 -5.98
CA GLU A 201 5.67 14.86 -7.13
C GLU A 201 6.22 15.75 -8.25
N THR A 202 6.83 16.88 -7.87
CA THR A 202 7.25 17.89 -8.86
C THR A 202 8.66 17.67 -9.38
N ARG A 203 9.59 17.12 -8.58
CA ARG A 203 11.02 17.04 -8.88
C ARG A 203 11.58 15.61 -8.86
N GLY A 204 10.76 14.61 -8.54
CA GLY A 204 11.21 13.22 -8.38
C GLY A 204 12.12 13.01 -7.17
N LEU A 205 12.68 11.79 -7.05
CA LEU A 205 13.44 11.36 -5.87
C LEU A 205 14.66 12.26 -5.59
N ALA A 206 15.52 12.44 -6.59
CA ALA A 206 16.76 13.20 -6.41
C ALA A 206 16.51 14.71 -6.22
N GLY A 207 15.61 15.29 -7.02
CA GLY A 207 15.28 16.71 -6.96
C GLY A 207 14.42 17.09 -5.76
N GLY A 208 13.62 16.15 -5.23
CA GLY A 208 12.81 16.33 -4.02
C GLY A 208 13.62 16.26 -2.72
N LEU A 209 14.82 15.68 -2.77
CA LEU A 209 15.68 15.56 -1.60
C LEU A 209 16.30 16.91 -1.23
N THR A 210 16.11 17.32 0.03
CA THR A 210 16.65 18.55 0.64
C THR A 210 17.37 18.21 1.96
N GLY A 211 17.92 19.22 2.62
CA GLY A 211 18.50 19.07 3.96
C GLY A 211 20.03 18.91 3.99
N PRO A 212 20.59 18.57 5.17
CA PRO A 212 22.02 18.62 5.42
C PRO A 212 22.83 17.62 4.59
N ILE A 213 22.24 16.45 4.27
CA ILE A 213 22.92 15.43 3.45
C ILE A 213 23.24 15.99 2.06
N VAL A 214 22.28 16.65 1.39
CA VAL A 214 22.48 17.20 0.03
C VAL A 214 23.48 18.38 0.03
N ARG A 215 23.52 19.13 1.13
CA ARG A 215 24.48 20.24 1.28
C ARG A 215 25.87 19.80 1.73
N GLY A 216 26.06 18.54 2.10
CA GLY A 216 27.33 18.04 2.60
C GLY A 216 27.64 18.44 4.05
N ASP A 217 26.63 18.84 4.83
CA ASP A 217 26.79 19.42 6.20
C ASP A 217 27.08 18.30 7.23
N SER A 218 28.28 17.76 7.22
CA SER A 218 28.66 16.63 8.09
C SER A 218 28.61 17.03 9.58
N GLY A 219 28.91 18.28 9.95
CA GLY A 219 28.79 18.77 11.31
C GLY A 219 27.38 18.78 11.86
N VAL A 220 26.40 19.18 11.03
CA VAL A 220 24.99 19.13 11.39
C VAL A 220 24.52 17.68 11.56
N VAL A 221 24.95 16.78 10.68
CA VAL A 221 24.60 15.35 10.79
C VAL A 221 25.18 14.71 12.05
N ALA A 222 26.42 15.07 12.45
CA ALA A 222 27.02 14.60 13.69
C ALA A 222 26.21 15.07 14.91
N ALA A 223 25.86 16.36 14.97
CA ALA A 223 25.05 16.91 16.06
C ALA A 223 23.66 16.25 16.15
N HIS A 224 23.03 15.93 14.99
CA HIS A 224 21.78 15.19 14.99
C HIS A 224 21.94 13.80 15.63
N LEU A 225 23.00 13.07 15.27
CA LEU A 225 23.24 11.73 15.80
C LEU A 225 23.50 11.70 17.30
N GLU A 226 24.08 12.76 17.86
CA GLU A 226 24.30 12.93 19.30
C GLU A 226 23.02 13.29 20.06
N ALA A 227 22.10 14.05 19.42
CA ALA A 227 20.88 14.54 20.05
C ALA A 227 19.72 13.54 19.97
N LEU A 228 19.74 12.60 19.00
CA LEU A 228 18.64 11.68 18.77
C LEU A 228 18.53 10.59 19.85
N PRO A 229 17.31 10.17 20.21
CA PRO A 229 17.10 8.99 21.03
C PRO A 229 17.80 7.74 20.46
N ALA A 230 18.25 6.86 21.35
CA ALA A 230 19.08 5.70 20.99
C ALA A 230 18.38 4.72 20.01
N ASP A 231 17.08 4.63 20.06
CA ASP A 231 16.24 3.81 19.15
C ASP A 231 15.97 4.51 17.81
N VAL A 232 16.04 5.85 17.74
CA VAL A 232 15.82 6.63 16.51
C VAL A 232 17.12 6.81 15.71
N ALA A 233 18.26 6.94 16.37
CA ALA A 233 19.54 7.19 15.70
C ALA A 233 19.92 6.13 14.63
N PRO A 234 19.69 4.81 14.83
CA PRO A 234 19.93 3.81 13.78
C PRO A 234 19.07 4.01 12.53
N LEU A 235 17.80 4.36 12.68
CA LEU A 235 16.91 4.66 11.57
C LEU A 235 17.37 5.91 10.82
N TYR A 236 17.76 6.97 11.54
CA TYR A 236 18.29 8.19 10.95
C TYR A 236 19.55 7.89 10.11
N ARG A 237 20.49 7.07 10.61
CA ARG A 237 21.69 6.64 9.86
C ARG A 237 21.31 5.92 8.58
N LEU A 238 20.39 4.96 8.64
CA LEU A 238 19.97 4.17 7.50
C LEU A 238 19.34 5.05 6.40
N LEU A 239 18.43 5.94 6.78
CA LEU A 239 17.78 6.87 5.84
C LEU A 239 18.76 7.89 5.26
N SER A 240 19.68 8.40 6.08
CA SER A 240 20.74 9.33 5.65
C SER A 240 21.70 8.69 4.64
N ARG A 241 22.02 7.40 4.78
CA ARG A 241 22.81 6.65 3.79
C ARG A 241 22.06 6.51 2.46
N ARG A 242 20.75 6.24 2.49
CA ARG A 242 19.95 6.24 1.24
C ARG A 242 19.90 7.63 0.60
N ALA A 243 19.74 8.68 1.41
CA ALA A 243 19.79 10.06 0.95
C ALA A 243 21.13 10.43 0.34
N LEU A 244 22.24 9.95 0.90
CA LEU A 244 23.58 10.14 0.34
C LEU A 244 23.74 9.50 -1.05
N GLY A 245 23.15 8.32 -1.26
CA GLY A 245 23.07 7.70 -2.58
C GLY A 245 22.26 8.54 -3.58
N LEU A 246 21.11 9.08 -3.15
CA LEU A 246 20.26 9.95 -3.99
C LEU A 246 20.90 11.32 -4.27
N ALA A 247 21.79 11.81 -3.39
CA ALA A 247 22.52 13.05 -3.63
C ALA A 247 23.44 12.97 -4.86
N GLY A 248 23.97 11.78 -5.18
CA GLY A 248 24.77 11.55 -6.38
C GLY A 248 25.95 12.53 -6.48
N ASP A 249 26.23 13.00 -7.66
CA ASP A 249 27.36 13.90 -7.96
C ASP A 249 27.15 15.36 -7.51
N ARG A 250 26.05 15.65 -6.80
CA ARG A 250 25.80 16.98 -6.21
C ARG A 250 26.69 17.29 -5.01
N LEU A 251 27.35 16.28 -4.46
CA LEU A 251 28.24 16.42 -3.30
C LEU A 251 29.70 16.44 -3.69
N GLU A 252 30.44 17.38 -3.14
CA GLU A 252 31.89 17.38 -3.22
C GLU A 252 32.48 16.09 -2.60
N PRO A 253 33.55 15.52 -3.20
CA PRO A 253 34.12 14.25 -2.75
C PRO A 253 34.51 14.22 -1.27
N THR A 254 35.05 15.34 -0.76
CA THR A 254 35.46 15.50 0.66
C THR A 254 34.26 15.45 1.59
N SER A 255 33.18 16.15 1.28
CA SER A 255 31.94 16.15 2.05
C SER A 255 31.26 14.77 2.04
N ARG A 256 31.26 14.12 0.89
CA ARG A 256 30.78 12.74 0.75
C ARG A 256 31.53 11.79 1.68
N ALA A 257 32.86 11.79 1.64
CA ALA A 257 33.69 10.92 2.46
C ALA A 257 33.50 11.17 3.97
N ALA A 258 33.27 12.43 4.36
CA ALA A 258 32.97 12.77 5.76
C ALA A 258 31.62 12.18 6.20
N LEU A 259 30.56 12.34 5.39
CA LEU A 259 29.24 11.77 5.67
C LEU A 259 29.27 10.24 5.68
N GLU A 260 29.97 9.60 4.75
CA GLU A 260 30.12 8.14 4.73
C GLU A 260 30.75 7.59 6.01
N ARG A 261 31.76 8.28 6.56
CA ARG A 261 32.36 7.90 7.85
C ARG A 261 31.37 7.99 9.02
N LEU A 262 30.64 9.11 9.10
CA LEU A 262 29.64 9.34 10.17
C LEU A 262 28.47 8.36 10.13
N LEU A 263 28.07 7.96 8.94
CA LEU A 263 26.89 7.14 8.70
C LEU A 263 27.20 5.63 8.65
N LYS A 264 28.45 5.21 8.93
CA LYS A 264 28.77 3.78 9.06
C LYS A 264 27.87 3.10 10.08
N PRO A 265 27.44 1.85 9.86
CA PRO A 265 26.74 1.10 10.89
C PRO A 265 27.59 1.09 12.17
N SER A 266 26.96 1.31 13.32
CA SER A 266 27.57 0.96 14.59
C SER A 266 27.69 -0.56 14.61
N GLY A 267 28.88 -1.11 14.72
CA GLY A 267 29.15 -2.53 14.79
C GLY A 267 28.43 -3.18 15.96
#